data_8499bf55f989c2d5f310d5d045f85389
#
_entry.id   8499bf55f989c2d5f310d5d045f85389
#
_cell.length_a   1.000
_cell.length_b   1.000
_cell.length_c   1.000
_cell.angle_alpha   90.00
_cell.angle_beta   90.00
_cell.angle_gamma   90.00
#
_symmetry.space_group_name_H-M   'P 1'
#
loop_
_entity.id
_entity.type
_entity.pdbx_description
1 polymer ?
#
loop_
_entity_poly.entity_id
_entity_poly.type
_entity_poly.pdbx_seq_one_letter_code
_entity_poly.pdbx_strand_id
1 'polypeptide(L)'
;MKKQIFAVCDTEAEYAKNFMEYLNRKQNLTFEVQAFTGVKSLLAFAEQNRIEILLISEAAVCREVRELDVGKLIVLTEGIKSPELSAYAGIYKYQSSAQIVREVMACYGEERSVLPAQSPVLKKATQILGVYSPVGRCLKTSFALTLGQLAAREKPVLYLNLDRKSV
;
A
#
# COMPACT_ATOMS: atom_id res chain seq x y z
N MET A 1 21.26 5.63 -16.99
CA MET A 1 20.25 6.27 -16.16
C MET A 1 20.47 5.81 -14.72
N LYS A 2 20.63 6.72 -13.75
CA LYS A 2 20.74 6.34 -12.33
C LYS A 2 19.40 5.76 -11.89
N LYS A 3 19.40 4.54 -11.35
CA LYS A 3 18.19 3.91 -10.82
C LYS A 3 17.72 4.70 -9.59
N GLN A 4 16.42 4.83 -9.42
CA GLN A 4 15.81 5.44 -8.23
C GLN A 4 15.96 4.48 -7.05
N ILE A 5 16.29 4.99 -5.87
CA ILE A 5 16.55 4.17 -4.68
C ILE A 5 15.29 4.07 -3.83
N PHE A 6 14.92 2.84 -3.50
CA PHE A 6 13.91 2.52 -2.50
C PHE A 6 14.62 1.96 -1.26
N ALA A 7 14.71 2.75 -0.21
CA ALA A 7 15.32 2.36 1.05
C ALA A 7 14.27 1.80 2.02
N VAL A 8 14.60 0.69 2.67
CA VAL A 8 13.80 0.09 3.75
C VAL A 8 14.64 0.10 5.01
N CYS A 9 14.15 0.71 6.08
CA CYS A 9 14.83 0.74 7.38
C CYS A 9 13.93 0.18 8.46
N ASP A 10 14.33 -0.95 9.04
CA ASP A 10 13.62 -1.57 10.16
C ASP A 10 14.62 -2.08 11.20
N THR A 11 14.28 -1.92 12.47
CA THR A 11 15.07 -2.45 13.59
C THR A 11 15.10 -3.98 13.64
N GLU A 12 14.10 -4.62 13.05
CA GLU A 12 14.06 -6.07 12.85
C GLU A 12 14.80 -6.46 11.57
N ALA A 13 16.05 -6.94 11.71
CA ALA A 13 16.92 -7.26 10.59
C ALA A 13 16.33 -8.31 9.65
N GLU A 14 15.65 -9.32 10.18
CA GLU A 14 15.01 -10.36 9.37
C GLU A 14 13.83 -9.82 8.55
N TYR A 15 13.04 -8.93 9.14
CA TYR A 15 11.95 -8.28 8.41
C TYR A 15 12.49 -7.47 7.23
N ALA A 16 13.47 -6.59 7.49
CA ALA A 16 14.06 -5.74 6.47
C ALA A 16 14.66 -6.57 5.32
N LYS A 17 15.37 -7.65 5.65
CA LYS A 17 15.97 -8.57 4.68
C LYS A 17 14.92 -9.30 3.84
N ASN A 18 13.93 -9.91 4.49
CA ASN A 18 12.87 -10.65 3.82
C ASN A 18 12.05 -9.76 2.89
N PHE A 19 11.77 -8.54 3.33
CA PHE A 19 11.04 -7.57 2.52
C PHE A 19 11.87 -7.08 1.32
N MET A 20 13.16 -6.83 1.51
CA MET A 20 14.09 -6.51 0.41
C MET A 20 14.16 -7.66 -0.61
N GLU A 21 14.30 -8.90 -0.16
CA GLU A 21 14.31 -10.07 -1.06
C GLU A 21 13.01 -10.19 -1.84
N TYR A 22 11.87 -9.96 -1.18
CA TYR A 22 10.58 -9.94 -1.85
C TYR A 22 10.50 -8.87 -2.95
N LEU A 23 10.98 -7.65 -2.66
CA LEU A 23 11.02 -6.54 -3.63
C LEU A 23 11.93 -6.87 -4.81
N ASN A 24 13.11 -7.43 -4.56
CA ASN A 24 14.08 -7.79 -5.61
C ASN A 24 13.57 -8.91 -6.54
N ARG A 25 12.70 -9.82 -6.04
CA ARG A 25 12.05 -10.85 -6.87
C ARG A 25 11.00 -10.27 -7.81
N LYS A 26 10.46 -9.09 -7.53
CA LYS A 26 9.50 -8.41 -8.41
C LYS A 26 10.24 -7.69 -9.56
N GLN A 27 10.30 -8.33 -10.72
CA GLN A 27 10.98 -7.82 -11.93
C GLN A 27 10.42 -6.49 -12.45
N ASN A 28 9.27 -6.03 -11.97
CA ASN A 28 8.59 -4.82 -12.45
C ASN A 28 8.87 -3.56 -11.62
N LEU A 29 9.75 -3.63 -10.60
CA LEU A 29 10.14 -2.46 -9.85
C LEU A 29 11.34 -1.77 -10.54
N THR A 30 11.16 -0.53 -10.92
CA THR A 30 12.23 0.31 -11.53
C THR A 30 13.21 0.86 -10.49
N PHE A 31 13.07 0.45 -9.23
CA PHE A 31 13.85 0.91 -8.10
C PHE A 31 15.00 -0.05 -7.79
N GLU A 32 16.12 0.51 -7.35
CA GLU A 32 17.15 -0.23 -6.64
C GLU A 32 16.81 -0.27 -5.16
N VAL A 33 16.66 -1.48 -4.61
CA VAL A 33 16.20 -1.66 -3.22
C VAL A 33 17.39 -1.82 -2.30
N GLN A 34 17.43 -1.02 -1.23
CA GLN A 34 18.44 -1.07 -0.18
C GLN A 34 17.77 -1.27 1.18
N ALA A 35 18.30 -2.20 2.00
CA ALA A 35 17.78 -2.46 3.34
C ALA A 35 18.79 -2.05 4.41
N PHE A 36 18.29 -1.41 5.44
CA PHE A 36 19.06 -0.92 6.59
C PHE A 36 18.43 -1.46 7.88
N THR A 37 19.28 -1.93 8.78
CA THR A 37 18.88 -2.43 10.11
C THR A 37 19.10 -1.40 11.21
N GLY A 38 19.62 -0.23 10.85
CA GLY A 38 19.88 0.85 11.79
C GLY A 38 19.95 2.21 11.13
N VAL A 39 19.56 3.23 11.87
CA VAL A 39 19.49 4.61 11.39
C VAL A 39 20.85 5.14 10.97
N LYS A 40 21.94 4.80 11.68
CA LYS A 40 23.29 5.28 11.36
C LYS A 40 23.75 4.90 9.94
N SER A 41 23.50 3.66 9.55
CA SER A 41 23.83 3.17 8.20
C SER A 41 22.95 3.81 7.13
N LEU A 42 21.69 4.07 7.43
CA LEU A 42 20.78 4.80 6.56
C LEU A 42 21.26 6.23 6.34
N LEU A 43 21.62 6.96 7.41
CA LEU A 43 22.12 8.35 7.32
C LEU A 43 23.40 8.44 6.51
N ALA A 44 24.39 7.59 6.79
CA ALA A 44 25.65 7.55 6.02
C ALA A 44 25.43 7.26 4.52
N PHE A 45 24.45 6.43 4.21
CA PHE A 45 24.09 6.14 2.82
C PHE A 45 23.36 7.32 2.16
N ALA A 46 22.49 8.02 2.89
CA ALA A 46 21.73 9.17 2.39
C ALA A 46 22.62 10.38 2.08
N GLU A 47 23.79 10.54 2.76
CA GLU A 47 24.77 11.59 2.45
C GLU A 47 25.32 11.47 1.01
N GLN A 48 25.41 10.25 0.48
CA GLN A 48 26.02 9.99 -0.83
C GLN A 48 25.01 9.68 -1.91
N ASN A 49 23.79 9.32 -1.53
CA ASN A 49 22.76 8.83 -2.43
C ASN A 49 21.41 9.50 -2.15
N ARG A 50 20.76 9.96 -3.21
CA ARG A 50 19.40 10.47 -3.10
C ARG A 50 18.41 9.28 -3.01
N ILE A 51 17.68 9.23 -1.91
CA ILE A 51 16.65 8.23 -1.67
C ILE A 51 15.32 8.77 -2.21
N GLU A 52 14.69 8.03 -3.10
CA GLU A 52 13.39 8.41 -3.68
C GLU A 52 12.23 8.00 -2.80
N ILE A 53 12.29 6.79 -2.23
CA ILE A 53 11.29 6.29 -1.28
C ILE A 53 12.03 5.76 -0.05
N LEU A 54 11.67 6.25 1.12
CA LEU A 54 12.12 5.73 2.40
C LEU A 54 10.94 5.12 3.14
N LEU A 55 10.95 3.80 3.31
CA LEU A 55 10.03 3.05 4.15
C LEU A 55 10.73 2.71 5.46
N ILE A 56 10.27 3.27 6.57
CA ILE A 56 10.95 3.18 7.86
C ILE A 56 10.00 2.74 8.97
N SER A 57 10.47 1.85 9.87
CA SER A 57 9.69 1.48 11.06
C SER A 57 9.52 2.66 12.00
N GLU A 58 8.38 2.77 12.65
CA GLU A 58 8.06 3.84 13.60
C GLU A 58 9.14 3.98 14.69
N ALA A 59 9.66 2.84 15.18
CA ALA A 59 10.71 2.80 16.20
C ALA A 59 12.06 3.37 15.75
N ALA A 60 12.30 3.44 14.42
CA ALA A 60 13.55 3.96 13.86
C ALA A 60 13.45 5.45 13.44
N VAL A 61 12.28 6.07 13.54
CA VAL A 61 12.11 7.47 13.18
C VAL A 61 12.71 8.36 14.26
N CYS A 62 13.75 9.09 13.91
CA CYS A 62 14.39 10.09 14.77
C CYS A 62 14.39 11.46 14.08
N ARG A 63 14.92 12.48 14.75
CA ARG A 63 14.97 13.84 14.21
C ARG A 63 15.79 13.92 12.94
N GLU A 64 16.96 13.28 12.95
CA GLU A 64 17.89 13.26 11.82
C GLU A 64 17.25 12.64 10.56
N VAL A 65 16.42 11.61 10.73
CA VAL A 65 15.68 10.98 9.61
C VAL A 65 14.61 11.92 9.05
N ARG A 66 13.96 12.72 9.90
CA ARG A 66 12.95 13.69 9.45
C ARG A 66 13.55 14.86 8.67
N GLU A 67 14.82 15.16 8.88
CA GLU A 67 15.58 16.21 8.20
C GLU A 67 16.22 15.74 6.88
N LEU A 68 16.14 14.43 6.55
CA LEU A 68 16.68 13.89 5.31
C LEU A 68 15.94 14.40 4.07
N ASP A 69 16.68 14.77 3.04
CA ASP A 69 16.11 15.07 1.71
C ASP A 69 15.78 13.77 0.98
N VAL A 70 14.58 13.25 1.24
CA VAL A 70 14.04 12.06 0.59
C VAL A 70 12.80 12.42 -0.24
N GLY A 71 12.61 11.76 -1.36
CA GLY A 71 11.45 12.01 -2.22
C GLY A 71 10.12 11.74 -1.49
N LYS A 72 10.02 10.59 -0.80
CA LYS A 72 8.84 10.23 0.01
C LYS A 72 9.25 9.44 1.25
N LEU A 73 8.87 9.94 2.44
CA LEU A 73 9.01 9.22 3.70
C LEU A 73 7.67 8.57 4.07
N ILE A 74 7.70 7.26 4.31
CA ILE A 74 6.54 6.44 4.68
C ILE A 74 6.90 5.65 5.94
N VAL A 75 6.00 5.69 6.93
CA VAL A 75 6.23 5.05 8.23
C VAL A 75 5.49 3.71 8.30
N LEU A 76 6.23 2.63 8.62
CA LEU A 76 5.64 1.35 8.98
C LEU A 76 5.17 1.40 10.43
N THR A 77 3.86 1.24 10.63
CA THR A 77 3.22 1.28 11.95
C THR A 77 2.84 -0.12 12.43
N GLU A 78 2.95 -0.36 13.71
CA GLU A 78 2.56 -1.65 14.34
C GLU A 78 1.17 -1.59 15.00
N GLY A 79 0.51 -0.45 14.93
CA GLY A 79 -0.82 -0.24 15.51
C GLY A 79 -1.29 1.19 15.32
N ILE A 80 -1.66 1.84 16.41
CA ILE A 80 -2.07 3.25 16.39
C ILE A 80 -0.82 4.10 16.21
N LYS A 81 -0.79 4.86 15.13
CA LYS A 81 0.30 5.76 14.79
C LYS A 81 0.48 6.86 15.85
N SER A 82 1.72 7.12 16.25
CA SER A 82 2.04 8.21 17.18
C SER A 82 1.61 9.56 16.62
N PRO A 83 1.01 10.44 17.44
CA PRO A 83 0.57 11.77 17.00
C PRO A 83 1.68 12.60 16.32
N GLU A 84 2.92 12.44 16.78
CA GLU A 84 4.09 13.12 16.22
C GLU A 84 4.42 12.73 14.78
N LEU A 85 3.94 11.58 14.32
CA LEU A 85 4.16 11.06 12.97
C LEU A 85 2.94 11.24 12.07
N SER A 86 1.90 11.94 12.54
CA SER A 86 0.64 12.14 11.80
C SER A 86 0.83 12.81 10.44
N ALA A 87 1.87 13.62 10.27
CA ALA A 87 2.20 14.30 9.01
C ALA A 87 2.70 13.36 7.91
N TYR A 88 3.20 12.17 8.25
CA TYR A 88 3.74 11.21 7.29
C TYR A 88 2.69 10.18 6.89
N ALA A 89 2.77 9.61 5.70
CA ALA A 89 1.97 8.45 5.33
C ALA A 89 2.32 7.26 6.22
N GLY A 90 1.33 6.59 6.79
CA GLY A 90 1.50 5.41 7.63
C GLY A 90 0.97 4.16 6.93
N ILE A 91 1.74 3.08 6.97
CA ILE A 91 1.34 1.77 6.43
C ILE A 91 1.48 0.73 7.55
N TYR A 92 0.46 -0.11 7.73
CA TYR A 92 0.52 -1.15 8.74
C TYR A 92 1.54 -2.24 8.37
N LYS A 93 2.45 -2.54 9.31
CA LYS A 93 3.59 -3.44 9.11
C LYS A 93 3.18 -4.90 8.91
N TYR A 94 2.23 -5.39 9.73
CA TYR A 94 1.85 -6.81 9.78
C TYR A 94 0.76 -7.17 8.76
N GLN A 95 1.00 -6.84 7.51
CA GLN A 95 0.19 -7.24 6.36
C GLN A 95 1.08 -7.90 5.30
N SER A 96 0.49 -8.42 4.22
CA SER A 96 1.29 -9.05 3.17
C SER A 96 2.23 -8.05 2.49
N SER A 97 3.45 -8.50 2.14
CA SER A 97 4.42 -7.65 1.42
C SER A 97 3.84 -7.10 0.11
N ALA A 98 2.95 -7.84 -0.54
CA ALA A 98 2.25 -7.38 -1.75
C ALA A 98 1.34 -6.18 -1.47
N GLN A 99 0.66 -6.19 -0.33
CA GLN A 99 -0.22 -5.09 0.08
C GLN A 99 0.61 -3.87 0.46
N ILE A 100 1.69 -4.04 1.23
CA ILE A 100 2.61 -2.95 1.59
C ILE A 100 3.15 -2.26 0.33
N VAL A 101 3.64 -3.03 -0.64
CA VAL A 101 4.15 -2.48 -1.91
C VAL A 101 3.08 -1.69 -2.66
N ARG A 102 1.85 -2.20 -2.69
CA ARG A 102 0.74 -1.52 -3.36
C ARG A 102 0.42 -0.18 -2.69
N GLU A 103 0.40 -0.13 -1.36
CA GLU A 103 0.15 1.09 -0.60
C GLU A 103 1.30 2.09 -0.74
N VAL A 104 2.56 1.63 -0.68
CA VAL A 104 3.74 2.47 -0.92
C VAL A 104 3.67 3.11 -2.30
N MET A 105 3.37 2.33 -3.34
CA MET A 105 3.27 2.85 -4.72
C MET A 105 2.09 3.80 -4.90
N ALA A 106 0.98 3.59 -4.19
CA ALA A 106 -0.13 4.52 -4.18
C ALA A 106 0.26 5.86 -3.56
N CYS A 107 0.90 5.84 -2.37
CA CYS A 107 1.40 7.05 -1.70
C CYS A 107 2.45 7.80 -2.54
N TYR A 108 3.31 7.06 -3.24
CA TYR A 108 4.34 7.64 -4.11
C TYR A 108 3.75 8.24 -5.39
N GLY A 109 2.71 7.61 -5.96
CA GLY A 109 2.03 8.07 -7.17
C GLY A 109 1.16 9.31 -6.94
N GLU A 110 0.61 9.49 -5.74
CA GLU A 110 -0.24 10.63 -5.41
C GLU A 110 0.50 11.97 -5.46
N GLU A 111 1.78 12.02 -5.13
CA GLU A 111 2.58 13.27 -5.20
C GLU A 111 3.06 13.61 -6.62
N ARG A 112 3.20 12.62 -7.50
CA ARG A 112 3.56 12.86 -8.90
C ARG A 112 2.42 13.38 -9.77
N SER A 113 1.19 13.34 -9.29
CA SER A 113 0.01 13.79 -10.03
C SER A 113 -0.18 15.32 -10.09
N VAL A 114 0.82 16.10 -9.68
CA VAL A 114 0.81 17.57 -9.88
C VAL A 114 1.25 17.96 -11.32
N LEU A 115 1.69 17.03 -12.14
CA LEU A 115 1.87 17.25 -13.58
C LEU A 115 0.70 16.60 -14.34
N PRO A 116 0.20 17.20 -15.44
CA PRO A 116 -0.94 16.66 -16.18
C PRO A 116 -0.58 15.31 -16.79
N ALA A 117 -0.80 14.25 -16.03
CA ALA A 117 -0.55 12.89 -16.47
C ALA A 117 -1.74 12.39 -17.27
N GLN A 118 -1.52 12.15 -18.52
CA GLN A 118 -2.33 11.26 -19.33
C GLN A 118 -2.16 9.83 -18.79
N SER A 119 -2.95 9.46 -17.85
CA SER A 119 -3.51 8.14 -17.58
C SER A 119 -4.36 8.23 -16.33
N PRO A 120 -5.68 8.23 -16.44
CA PRO A 120 -6.53 8.15 -15.27
C PRO A 120 -6.43 6.72 -14.74
N VAL A 121 -5.64 6.50 -13.68
CA VAL A 121 -6.05 5.47 -12.73
C VAL A 121 -7.31 6.03 -12.09
N LEU A 122 -8.42 5.82 -12.78
CA LEU A 122 -9.75 6.07 -12.28
C LEU A 122 -9.83 5.36 -10.92
N LYS A 123 -9.83 6.12 -9.83
CA LYS A 123 -10.42 5.68 -8.57
C LYS A 123 -11.92 5.48 -8.88
N LYS A 124 -12.26 4.40 -9.57
CA LYS A 124 -13.64 3.96 -9.66
C LYS A 124 -14.01 3.59 -8.25
N ALA A 125 -14.78 4.46 -7.61
CA ALA A 125 -15.40 4.14 -6.35
C ALA A 125 -16.24 2.88 -6.57
N THR A 126 -15.74 1.73 -6.13
CA THR A 126 -16.47 0.48 -6.20
C THR A 126 -17.54 0.50 -5.13
N GLN A 127 -18.79 0.48 -5.52
CA GLN A 127 -19.92 0.40 -4.62
C GLN A 127 -20.19 -1.08 -4.30
N ILE A 128 -20.17 -1.44 -3.03
CA ILE A 128 -20.49 -2.79 -2.56
C ILE A 128 -21.90 -2.78 -1.99
N LEU A 129 -22.76 -3.62 -2.54
CA LEU A 129 -24.14 -3.82 -2.09
C LEU A 129 -24.29 -5.23 -1.51
N GLY A 130 -24.66 -5.33 -0.23
CA GLY A 130 -24.97 -6.59 0.44
C GLY A 130 -26.48 -6.84 0.46
N VAL A 131 -26.92 -7.99 -0.05
CA VAL A 131 -28.32 -8.46 0.06
C VAL A 131 -28.37 -9.56 1.10
N TYR A 132 -29.00 -9.27 2.23
CA TYR A 132 -29.14 -10.18 3.35
C TYR A 132 -30.61 -10.34 3.78
N SER A 133 -30.95 -11.52 4.21
CA SER A 133 -32.23 -11.79 4.89
C SER A 133 -32.04 -12.87 5.95
N PRO A 134 -32.57 -12.68 7.17
CA PRO A 134 -32.52 -13.69 8.22
C PRO A 134 -33.44 -14.89 7.93
N VAL A 135 -34.38 -14.75 6.99
CA VAL A 135 -35.34 -15.76 6.62
C VAL A 135 -34.94 -16.46 5.33
N GLY A 136 -35.01 -17.79 5.29
CA GLY A 136 -34.79 -18.56 4.07
C GLY A 136 -35.96 -18.41 3.08
N ARG A 137 -35.70 -18.75 1.80
CA ARG A 137 -36.74 -18.76 0.71
C ARG A 137 -37.44 -17.41 0.46
N CYS A 138 -36.80 -16.29 0.75
CA CYS A 138 -37.34 -14.93 0.57
C CYS A 138 -36.90 -14.29 -0.75
N LEU A 139 -36.56 -15.07 -1.78
CA LEU A 139 -36.17 -14.60 -3.11
C LEU A 139 -34.93 -13.69 -3.15
N LYS A 140 -34.06 -13.75 -2.13
CA LYS A 140 -32.82 -12.96 -2.05
C LYS A 140 -31.98 -13.03 -3.35
N THR A 141 -31.79 -14.26 -3.84
CA THR A 141 -30.98 -14.52 -5.04
C THR A 141 -31.60 -13.87 -6.26
N SER A 142 -32.93 -14.03 -6.44
CA SER A 142 -33.65 -13.40 -7.55
C SER A 142 -33.57 -11.88 -7.49
N PHE A 143 -33.76 -11.31 -6.30
CA PHE A 143 -33.64 -9.86 -6.08
C PHE A 143 -32.23 -9.37 -6.39
N ALA A 144 -31.18 -10.03 -5.85
CA ALA A 144 -29.79 -9.65 -6.07
C ALA A 144 -29.38 -9.73 -7.55
N LEU A 145 -29.82 -10.77 -8.25
CA LEU A 145 -29.55 -10.93 -9.69
C LEU A 145 -30.25 -9.86 -10.51
N THR A 146 -31.53 -9.58 -10.24
CA THR A 146 -32.28 -8.54 -10.94
C THR A 146 -31.67 -7.16 -10.72
N LEU A 147 -31.29 -6.85 -9.46
CA LEU A 147 -30.61 -5.60 -9.14
C LEU A 147 -29.27 -5.49 -9.86
N GLY A 148 -28.50 -6.59 -9.88
CA GLY A 148 -27.23 -6.66 -10.61
C GLY A 148 -27.41 -6.45 -12.12
N GLN A 149 -28.44 -7.03 -12.72
CA GLN A 149 -28.76 -6.86 -14.14
C GLN A 149 -29.17 -5.41 -14.48
N LEU A 150 -29.95 -4.78 -13.62
CA LEU A 150 -30.32 -3.37 -13.79
C LEU A 150 -29.09 -2.45 -13.70
N ALA A 151 -28.27 -2.66 -12.69
CA ALA A 151 -27.04 -1.87 -12.52
C ALA A 151 -26.01 -2.10 -13.65
N ALA A 152 -25.97 -3.29 -14.22
CA ALA A 152 -25.09 -3.65 -15.34
C ALA A 152 -25.40 -2.89 -16.65
N ARG A 153 -26.58 -2.25 -16.74
CA ARG A 153 -26.91 -1.39 -17.88
C ARG A 153 -26.09 -0.09 -17.90
N GLU A 154 -25.61 0.33 -16.72
CA GLU A 154 -24.88 1.60 -16.58
C GLU A 154 -23.40 1.39 -16.25
N LYS A 155 -23.06 0.32 -15.49
CA LYS A 155 -21.72 0.09 -14.95
C LYS A 155 -21.38 -1.40 -14.94
N PRO A 156 -20.09 -1.79 -15.04
CA PRO A 156 -19.67 -3.17 -14.82
C PRO A 156 -20.07 -3.66 -13.43
N VAL A 157 -20.70 -4.81 -13.34
CA VAL A 157 -21.18 -5.41 -12.08
C VAL A 157 -20.58 -6.80 -11.90
N LEU A 158 -20.09 -7.08 -10.69
CA LEU A 158 -19.68 -8.40 -10.25
C LEU A 158 -20.69 -8.92 -9.21
N TYR A 159 -21.31 -10.06 -9.49
CA TYR A 159 -22.17 -10.75 -8.54
C TYR A 159 -21.38 -11.85 -7.82
N LEU A 160 -21.39 -11.83 -6.49
CA LEU A 160 -20.80 -12.86 -5.64
C LEU A 160 -21.89 -13.54 -4.83
N ASN A 161 -22.07 -14.86 -5.03
CA ASN A 161 -22.95 -15.66 -4.22
C ASN A 161 -22.19 -16.24 -3.03
N LEU A 162 -22.54 -15.79 -1.83
CA LEU A 162 -21.96 -16.24 -0.57
C LEU A 162 -22.88 -17.21 0.20
N ASP A 163 -24.03 -17.57 -0.37
CA ASP A 163 -24.91 -18.56 0.24
C ASP A 163 -24.23 -19.94 0.24
N ARG A 164 -24.09 -20.53 1.44
CA ARG A 164 -23.70 -21.94 1.57
C ARG A 164 -24.84 -22.79 0.99
N LYS A 165 -24.58 -23.51 -0.08
CA LYS A 165 -25.44 -24.63 -0.45
C LYS A 165 -25.26 -25.67 0.64
N SER A 166 -26.29 -25.87 1.47
CA SER A 166 -26.42 -27.08 2.28
C SER A 166 -26.52 -28.25 1.29
N VAL A 167 -25.52 -29.10 1.31
CA VAL A 167 -25.55 -30.41 0.61
C VAL A 167 -26.48 -31.31 1.40
#